data_6f761b968eebd7ec3741f3651e41799b
#
_entry.id   6f761b968eebd7ec3741f3651e41799b
#
_cell.length_a   1.000
_cell.length_b   1.000
_cell.length_c   1.000
_cell.angle_alpha   90.00
_cell.angle_beta   90.00
_cell.angle_gamma   90.00
#
_symmetry.space_group_name_H-M   'P 1'
#
loop_
_entity.id
_entity.type
_entity.pdbx_description
1 polymer ?
#
loop_
_entity_poly.entity_id
_entity_poly.type
_entity_poly.pdbx_seq_one_letter_code
_entity_poly.pdbx_strand_id
1 'polypeptide(L)'
;LRQQPGEICFPGGRIEASESPEACAVRETKEELLVPDESIEIYGPGDLFVSPFNFVIHPYIGRLNGYDGRFNPDEVSETFSVPLDYFRTHEPEKFYCPVITTPKGDFPFARIPGGRHYKWHVGSQEVLFYHYDDEHLIWGITAQIARSAVRLIDIYRLA
;
A
#
# COMPACT_ATOMS: atom_id res chain seq x y z
N LEU A 1 5.57 9.41 7.06
CA LEU A 1 6.36 8.15 6.99
C LEU A 1 7.86 8.48 7.07
N ARG A 2 8.57 7.96 8.08
CA ARG A 2 10.03 8.18 8.24
C ARG A 2 10.88 7.52 7.15
N GLN A 3 10.30 6.65 6.32
CA GLN A 3 11.05 5.87 5.33
C GLN A 3 10.88 6.35 3.88
N GLN A 4 9.85 7.08 3.55
CA GLN A 4 9.57 7.56 2.18
C GLN A 4 8.82 8.91 2.23
N PRO A 5 9.49 9.99 2.62
CA PRO A 5 8.85 11.31 2.71
C PRO A 5 8.43 11.80 1.32
N GLY A 6 7.19 12.30 1.21
CA GLY A 6 6.65 12.86 -0.02
C GLY A 6 6.02 11.84 -0.99
N GLU A 7 5.86 10.57 -0.57
CA GLU A 7 5.10 9.59 -1.37
C GLU A 7 3.61 9.65 -1.04
N ILE A 8 2.79 9.49 -2.08
CA ILE A 8 1.34 9.38 -1.93
C ILE A 8 1.00 8.01 -1.32
N CYS A 9 0.29 8.03 -0.20
CA CYS A 9 -0.15 6.80 0.49
C CYS A 9 -1.56 6.95 1.06
N PHE A 10 -2.18 5.84 1.39
CA PHE A 10 -3.35 5.82 2.26
C PHE A 10 -2.92 6.02 3.71
N PRO A 11 -3.82 6.51 4.59
CA PRO A 11 -3.54 6.56 6.01
C PRO A 11 -3.12 5.19 6.54
N GLY A 12 -2.05 5.16 7.34
CA GLY A 12 -1.58 3.88 7.87
C GLY A 12 -0.17 3.92 8.43
N GLY A 13 0.12 2.93 9.26
CA GLY A 13 1.39 2.82 9.94
C GLY A 13 1.73 1.42 10.40
N ARG A 14 2.57 1.33 11.41
CA ARG A 14 3.02 0.07 11.97
C ARG A 14 2.05 -0.43 13.02
N ILE A 15 1.67 -1.71 12.92
CA ILE A 15 0.88 -2.39 13.95
C ILE A 15 1.67 -2.43 15.25
N GLU A 16 1.08 -1.95 16.34
CA GLU A 16 1.67 -1.96 17.67
C GLU A 16 1.46 -3.31 18.38
N ALA A 17 2.18 -3.50 19.52
CA ALA A 17 2.04 -4.71 20.31
C ALA A 17 0.61 -4.84 20.85
N SER A 18 -0.01 -6.01 20.61
CA SER A 18 -1.40 -6.34 21.00
C SER A 18 -2.49 -5.60 20.22
N GLU A 19 -2.16 -4.89 19.15
CA GLU A 19 -3.09 -4.24 18.25
C GLU A 19 -3.48 -5.17 17.09
N SER A 20 -4.76 -5.18 16.69
CA SER A 20 -5.16 -5.84 15.46
C SER A 20 -4.85 -4.96 14.23
N PRO A 21 -4.67 -5.55 13.04
CA PRO A 21 -4.48 -4.75 11.82
C PRO A 21 -5.60 -3.73 11.56
N GLU A 22 -6.85 -4.08 11.86
CA GLU A 22 -8.00 -3.18 11.75
C GLU A 22 -7.91 -2.02 12.73
N ALA A 23 -7.59 -2.30 14.00
CA ALA A 23 -7.42 -1.27 15.02
C ALA A 23 -6.29 -0.29 14.64
N CYS A 24 -5.18 -0.79 14.09
CA CYS A 24 -4.10 0.03 13.56
C CYS A 24 -4.59 0.94 12.43
N ALA A 25 -5.32 0.41 11.46
CA ALA A 25 -5.83 1.20 10.33
C ALA A 25 -6.76 2.33 10.82
N VAL A 26 -7.62 2.05 11.80
CA VAL A 26 -8.51 3.06 12.42
C VAL A 26 -7.69 4.10 13.20
N ARG A 27 -6.75 3.68 14.05
CA ARG A 27 -5.91 4.59 14.85
C ARG A 27 -5.12 5.54 13.96
N GLU A 28 -4.40 5.03 12.98
CA GLU A 28 -3.60 5.84 12.04
C GLU A 28 -4.48 6.81 11.25
N THR A 29 -5.66 6.36 10.78
CA THR A 29 -6.61 7.25 10.10
C THR A 29 -7.06 8.41 10.99
N LYS A 30 -7.29 8.16 12.29
CA LYS A 30 -7.63 9.23 13.23
C LYS A 30 -6.49 10.19 13.49
N GLU A 31 -5.30 9.67 13.65
CA GLU A 31 -4.10 10.47 13.95
C GLU A 31 -3.71 11.33 12.75
N GLU A 32 -3.71 10.78 11.54
CA GLU A 32 -3.31 11.49 10.33
C GLU A 32 -4.39 12.43 9.79
N LEU A 33 -5.68 12.02 9.81
CA LEU A 33 -6.78 12.79 9.22
C LEU A 33 -7.62 13.57 10.26
N LEU A 34 -7.26 13.52 11.53
CA LEU A 34 -7.93 14.22 12.64
C LEU A 34 -9.45 13.98 12.67
N VAL A 35 -9.87 12.74 12.42
CA VAL A 35 -11.29 12.34 12.42
C VAL A 35 -11.65 11.56 13.68
N PRO A 36 -12.88 11.70 14.21
CA PRO A 36 -13.35 10.90 15.33
C PRO A 36 -13.76 9.48 14.89
N ASP A 37 -13.82 8.55 15.85
CA ASP A 37 -14.16 7.13 15.59
C ASP A 37 -15.48 6.96 14.84
N GLU A 38 -16.49 7.71 15.24
CA GLU A 38 -17.84 7.67 14.65
C GLU A 38 -17.91 8.08 13.17
N SER A 39 -16.85 8.73 12.66
CA SER A 39 -16.72 9.07 11.24
C SER A 39 -16.18 7.93 10.39
N ILE A 40 -15.60 6.91 11.01
CA ILE A 40 -14.96 5.81 10.31
C ILE A 40 -15.87 4.59 10.28
N GLU A 41 -16.29 4.18 9.11
CA GLU A 41 -17.08 2.97 8.89
C GLU A 41 -16.21 1.96 8.13
N ILE A 42 -15.84 0.84 8.77
CA ILE A 42 -15.05 -0.22 8.14
C ILE A 42 -15.97 -1.22 7.46
N TYR A 43 -15.77 -1.46 6.17
CA TYR A 43 -16.47 -2.48 5.41
C TYR A 43 -15.80 -3.84 5.49
N GLY A 44 -14.47 -3.87 5.56
CA GLY A 44 -13.71 -5.10 5.71
C GLY A 44 -12.28 -5.01 5.18
N PRO A 45 -11.52 -6.13 5.28
CA PRO A 45 -10.16 -6.19 4.80
C PRO A 45 -10.11 -6.20 3.27
N GLY A 46 -9.08 -5.56 2.73
CA GLY A 46 -8.66 -5.67 1.34
C GLY A 46 -7.72 -6.86 1.10
N ASP A 47 -7.22 -6.99 -0.12
CA ASP A 47 -6.21 -7.98 -0.45
C ASP A 47 -4.89 -7.67 0.28
N LEU A 48 -4.28 -8.70 0.88
CA LEU A 48 -2.97 -8.57 1.51
C LEU A 48 -1.89 -8.26 0.47
N PHE A 49 -1.04 -7.28 0.78
CA PHE A 49 0.15 -7.01 0.00
C PHE A 49 1.39 -7.58 0.71
N VAL A 50 2.01 -8.58 0.09
CA VAL A 50 3.25 -9.20 0.59
C VAL A 50 4.43 -8.63 -0.19
N SER A 51 5.27 -7.84 0.49
CA SER A 51 6.44 -7.23 -0.12
C SER A 51 7.64 -8.18 -0.14
N PRO A 52 8.45 -8.18 -1.21
CA PRO A 52 9.73 -8.88 -1.22
C PRO A 52 10.75 -8.30 -0.21
N PHE A 53 10.44 -7.17 0.43
CA PHE A 53 11.27 -6.50 1.43
C PHE A 53 10.93 -6.88 2.87
N ASN A 54 10.28 -8.03 3.09
CA ASN A 54 9.94 -8.61 4.41
C ASN A 54 8.92 -7.79 5.23
N PHE A 55 7.95 -7.18 4.58
CA PHE A 55 6.78 -6.62 5.26
C PHE A 55 5.48 -7.04 4.58
N VAL A 56 4.40 -7.02 5.34
CA VAL A 56 3.04 -7.29 4.85
C VAL A 56 2.19 -6.09 5.18
N ILE A 57 1.42 -5.62 4.19
CA ILE A 57 0.42 -4.59 4.39
C ILE A 57 -0.94 -5.24 4.45
N HIS A 58 -1.74 -4.84 5.43
CA HIS A 58 -3.12 -5.25 5.67
C HIS A 58 -4.05 -4.07 5.33
N PRO A 59 -4.48 -3.90 4.08
CA PRO A 59 -5.41 -2.83 3.75
C PRO A 59 -6.80 -3.10 4.33
N TYR A 60 -7.49 -2.02 4.70
CA TYR A 60 -8.91 -2.05 5.06
C TYR A 60 -9.68 -1.10 4.16
N ILE A 61 -10.87 -1.52 3.73
CA ILE A 61 -11.79 -0.72 2.96
C ILE A 61 -12.82 -0.17 3.92
N GLY A 62 -13.02 1.13 3.87
CA GLY A 62 -13.98 1.81 4.73
C GLY A 62 -14.44 3.12 4.12
N ARG A 63 -15.29 3.81 4.84
CA ARG A 63 -15.85 5.11 4.48
C ARG A 63 -15.57 6.12 5.59
N LEU A 64 -15.19 7.33 5.18
CA LEU A 64 -15.13 8.50 6.07
C LEU A 64 -16.41 9.33 5.91
N ASN A 65 -17.21 9.41 6.96
CA ASN A 65 -18.44 10.18 6.97
C ASN A 65 -18.15 11.61 7.44
N GLY A 66 -18.50 12.60 6.61
CA GLY A 66 -18.36 14.02 7.00
C GLY A 66 -16.92 14.53 7.11
N TYR A 67 -15.98 13.89 6.40
CA TYR A 67 -14.60 14.38 6.36
C TYR A 67 -14.50 15.75 5.71
N ASP A 68 -13.87 16.69 6.38
CA ASP A 68 -13.78 18.09 6.00
C ASP A 68 -12.41 18.52 5.42
N GLY A 69 -11.51 17.54 5.19
CA GLY A 69 -10.20 17.79 4.62
C GLY A 69 -9.11 18.16 5.63
N ARG A 70 -9.39 18.12 6.94
CA ARG A 70 -8.37 18.37 7.97
C ARG A 70 -7.38 17.20 8.05
N PHE A 71 -6.15 17.52 8.36
CA PHE A 71 -5.09 16.53 8.59
C PHE A 71 -4.08 17.04 9.62
N ASN A 72 -3.28 16.12 10.15
CA ASN A 72 -2.20 16.44 11.07
C ASN A 72 -0.98 16.95 10.28
N PRO A 73 -0.61 18.24 10.35
CA PRO A 73 0.47 18.79 9.55
C PRO A 73 1.87 18.30 9.96
N ASP A 74 2.01 17.67 11.13
CA ASP A 74 3.26 17.08 11.57
C ASP A 74 3.59 15.76 10.85
N GLU A 75 2.58 15.11 10.27
CA GLU A 75 2.70 13.79 9.63
C GLU A 75 2.28 13.79 8.16
N VAL A 76 1.32 14.64 7.80
CA VAL A 76 0.71 14.72 6.46
C VAL A 76 0.95 16.10 5.89
N SER A 77 1.48 16.18 4.67
CA SER A 77 1.70 17.44 3.98
C SER A 77 0.46 17.92 3.23
N GLU A 78 -0.36 16.98 2.76
CA GLU A 78 -1.50 17.26 1.89
C GLU A 78 -2.47 16.07 1.92
N THR A 79 -3.76 16.34 1.67
CA THR A 79 -4.76 15.30 1.38
C THR A 79 -5.52 15.65 0.11
N PHE A 80 -5.78 14.65 -0.72
CA PHE A 80 -6.61 14.80 -1.92
C PHE A 80 -7.49 13.56 -2.12
N SER A 81 -8.49 13.69 -2.95
CA SER A 81 -9.42 12.61 -3.27
C SER A 81 -9.39 12.30 -4.76
N VAL A 82 -9.41 11.02 -5.08
CA VAL A 82 -9.51 10.52 -6.45
C VAL A 82 -10.86 9.82 -6.62
N PRO A 83 -11.70 10.22 -7.59
CA PRO A 83 -12.96 9.52 -7.84
C PRO A 83 -12.70 8.04 -8.16
N LEU A 84 -13.53 7.13 -7.63
CA LEU A 84 -13.44 5.69 -7.94
C LEU A 84 -13.51 5.41 -9.44
N ASP A 85 -14.30 6.21 -10.18
CA ASP A 85 -14.44 6.09 -11.63
C ASP A 85 -13.14 6.37 -12.39
N TYR A 86 -12.23 7.14 -11.82
CA TYR A 86 -10.91 7.30 -12.40
C TYR A 86 -10.20 5.94 -12.53
N PHE A 87 -10.13 5.18 -11.44
CA PHE A 87 -9.51 3.84 -11.45
C PHE A 87 -10.27 2.80 -12.27
N ARG A 88 -11.59 2.98 -12.49
CA ARG A 88 -12.42 2.11 -13.32
C ARG A 88 -12.19 2.33 -14.81
N THR A 89 -11.87 3.56 -15.19
CA THR A 89 -11.79 4.00 -16.60
C THR A 89 -10.38 4.21 -17.12
N HIS A 90 -9.38 4.32 -16.23
CA HIS A 90 -7.98 4.55 -16.61
C HIS A 90 -7.14 3.32 -16.28
N GLU A 91 -6.51 2.75 -17.29
CA GLU A 91 -5.52 1.70 -17.09
C GLU A 91 -4.18 2.32 -16.65
N PRO A 92 -3.51 1.77 -15.62
CA PRO A 92 -2.19 2.25 -15.23
C PRO A 92 -1.13 1.87 -16.25
N GLU A 93 -0.08 2.65 -16.35
CA GLU A 93 1.15 2.18 -16.96
C GLU A 93 1.75 1.06 -16.12
N LYS A 94 2.30 0.02 -16.79
CA LYS A 94 2.81 -1.20 -16.15
C LYS A 94 4.28 -1.38 -16.48
N PHE A 95 5.08 -1.42 -15.45
CA PHE A 95 6.51 -1.72 -15.55
C PHE A 95 6.85 -2.94 -14.70
N TYR A 96 7.98 -3.56 -14.99
CA TYR A 96 8.41 -4.77 -14.30
C TYR A 96 9.83 -4.59 -13.76
N CYS A 97 10.01 -4.79 -12.47
CA CYS A 97 11.31 -4.77 -11.81
C CYS A 97 11.76 -6.19 -11.48
N PRO A 98 13.01 -6.57 -11.80
CA PRO A 98 13.52 -7.88 -11.41
C PRO A 98 13.70 -7.96 -9.88
N VAL A 99 13.29 -9.10 -9.31
CA VAL A 99 13.56 -9.45 -7.90
C VAL A 99 14.64 -10.52 -7.88
N ILE A 100 15.82 -10.16 -7.42
CA ILE A 100 17.02 -11.00 -7.47
C ILE A 100 17.42 -11.42 -6.06
N THR A 101 17.62 -12.73 -5.86
CA THR A 101 18.22 -13.26 -4.64
C THR A 101 19.73 -13.18 -4.71
N THR A 102 20.34 -12.40 -3.81
CA THR A 102 21.79 -12.29 -3.70
C THR A 102 22.24 -12.75 -2.31
N PRO A 103 22.93 -13.88 -2.20
CA PRO A 103 23.51 -14.33 -0.93
C PRO A 103 24.51 -13.31 -0.37
N LYS A 104 24.47 -13.10 0.94
CA LYS A 104 25.37 -12.18 1.66
C LYS A 104 26.25 -12.94 2.65
N GLY A 105 27.41 -12.34 2.96
CA GLY A 105 28.34 -12.85 3.98
C GLY A 105 28.88 -14.25 3.67
N ASP A 106 28.98 -15.06 4.72
CA ASP A 106 29.57 -16.42 4.65
C ASP A 106 28.55 -17.47 4.20
N PHE A 107 27.78 -17.17 3.16
CA PHE A 107 26.82 -18.12 2.61
C PHE A 107 27.52 -19.42 2.20
N PRO A 108 27.06 -20.59 2.68
CA PRO A 108 27.76 -21.86 2.52
C PRO A 108 27.56 -22.46 1.10
N PHE A 109 28.12 -21.84 0.08
CA PHE A 109 28.00 -22.29 -1.30
C PHE A 109 28.43 -23.75 -1.53
N ALA A 110 29.38 -24.25 -0.74
CA ALA A 110 29.83 -25.65 -0.86
C ALA A 110 28.74 -26.67 -0.47
N ARG A 111 27.65 -26.24 0.19
CA ARG A 111 26.56 -27.12 0.65
C ARG A 111 25.39 -27.21 -0.32
N ILE A 112 25.42 -26.45 -1.42
CA ILE A 112 24.34 -26.45 -2.41
C ILE A 112 24.82 -26.99 -3.76
N PRO A 113 23.95 -27.62 -4.57
CA PRO A 113 24.26 -28.08 -5.92
C PRO A 113 24.73 -26.89 -6.78
N GLY A 114 25.85 -27.08 -7.51
CA GLY A 114 26.42 -26.03 -8.34
C GLY A 114 27.24 -24.97 -7.63
N GLY A 115 27.23 -24.96 -6.29
CA GLY A 115 28.07 -24.07 -5.47
C GLY A 115 27.87 -22.59 -5.84
N ARG A 116 28.98 -21.87 -6.09
CA ARG A 116 28.94 -20.45 -6.52
C ARG A 116 28.31 -20.22 -7.90
N HIS A 117 28.13 -21.25 -8.69
CA HIS A 117 27.50 -21.22 -10.02
C HIS A 117 26.01 -21.58 -9.96
N TYR A 118 25.42 -21.70 -8.77
CA TYR A 118 24.00 -21.97 -8.63
C TYR A 118 23.18 -20.87 -9.29
N LYS A 119 22.27 -21.28 -10.19
CA LYS A 119 21.39 -20.35 -10.91
C LYS A 119 20.20 -19.97 -10.02
N TRP A 120 20.29 -18.83 -9.36
CA TRP A 120 19.19 -18.28 -8.57
C TRP A 120 18.01 -17.92 -9.47
N HIS A 121 16.82 -18.19 -8.96
CA HIS A 121 15.59 -17.76 -9.63
C HIS A 121 15.51 -16.23 -9.60
N VAL A 122 15.16 -15.64 -10.74
CA VAL A 122 14.87 -14.22 -10.85
C VAL A 122 13.36 -14.09 -10.92
N GLY A 123 12.78 -13.43 -9.91
CA GLY A 123 11.38 -13.04 -9.91
C GLY A 123 11.15 -11.76 -10.68
N SER A 124 9.88 -11.38 -10.83
CA SER A 124 9.47 -10.11 -11.44
C SER A 124 8.36 -9.50 -10.58
N GLN A 125 8.51 -8.22 -10.26
CA GLN A 125 7.51 -7.44 -9.56
C GLN A 125 6.89 -6.43 -10.53
N GLU A 126 5.55 -6.45 -10.65
CA GLU A 126 4.80 -5.43 -11.39
C GLU A 126 4.78 -4.12 -10.58
N VAL A 127 5.04 -3.00 -11.24
CA VAL A 127 4.94 -1.66 -10.68
C VAL A 127 3.97 -0.86 -11.53
N LEU A 128 2.95 -0.32 -10.90
CA LEU A 128 1.87 0.43 -11.55
C LEU A 128 2.06 1.93 -11.36
N PHE A 129 1.64 2.71 -12.37
CA PHE A 129 1.65 4.17 -12.33
C PHE A 129 0.33 4.72 -12.85
N TYR A 130 -0.38 5.48 -12.03
CA TYR A 130 -1.54 6.27 -12.40
C TYR A 130 -1.18 7.76 -12.37
N HIS A 131 -1.23 8.41 -13.52
CA HIS A 131 -1.06 9.86 -13.65
C HIS A 131 -2.43 10.52 -13.44
N TYR A 132 -2.75 10.86 -12.18
CA TYR A 132 -4.05 11.44 -11.87
C TYR A 132 -4.16 12.88 -12.41
N ASP A 133 -3.16 13.71 -12.13
CA ASP A 133 -3.01 15.06 -12.65
C ASP A 133 -1.51 15.43 -12.73
N ASP A 134 -1.22 16.71 -12.98
CA ASP A 134 0.17 17.19 -13.14
C ASP A 134 1.00 17.11 -11.84
N GLU A 135 0.36 17.03 -10.67
CA GLU A 135 1.01 17.01 -9.35
C GLU A 135 0.95 15.64 -8.68
N HIS A 136 -0.04 14.79 -9.01
CA HIS A 136 -0.31 13.54 -8.31
C HIS A 136 -0.03 12.30 -9.18
N LEU A 137 1.12 11.70 -8.96
CA LEU A 137 1.50 10.41 -9.50
C LEU A 137 1.31 9.32 -8.44
N ILE A 138 0.26 8.50 -8.60
CA ILE A 138 -0.04 7.37 -7.71
C ILE A 138 0.66 6.14 -8.27
N TRP A 139 1.65 5.62 -7.57
CA TRP A 139 2.46 4.52 -8.09
C TRP A 139 2.78 3.43 -7.07
N GLY A 140 3.41 2.35 -7.52
CA GLY A 140 3.92 1.29 -6.68
C GLY A 140 2.85 0.59 -5.86
N ILE A 141 3.09 0.47 -4.55
CA ILE A 141 2.20 -0.22 -3.60
C ILE A 141 0.85 0.48 -3.49
N THR A 142 0.84 1.81 -3.42
CA THR A 142 -0.39 2.60 -3.33
C THR A 142 -1.29 2.39 -4.54
N ALA A 143 -0.72 2.37 -5.75
CA ALA A 143 -1.46 2.09 -6.97
C ALA A 143 -2.04 0.67 -7.00
N GLN A 144 -1.29 -0.33 -6.51
CA GLN A 144 -1.76 -1.72 -6.43
C GLN A 144 -2.90 -1.87 -5.42
N ILE A 145 -2.79 -1.24 -4.25
CA ILE A 145 -3.84 -1.23 -3.22
C ILE A 145 -5.09 -0.53 -3.77
N ALA A 146 -4.96 0.64 -4.40
CA ALA A 146 -6.08 1.36 -4.99
C ALA A 146 -6.83 0.51 -6.03
N ARG A 147 -6.10 -0.10 -6.98
CA ARG A 147 -6.69 -0.99 -8.01
C ARG A 147 -7.41 -2.18 -7.39
N SER A 148 -6.82 -2.81 -6.38
CA SER A 148 -7.45 -3.94 -5.68
C SER A 148 -8.68 -3.50 -4.90
N ALA A 149 -8.62 -2.38 -4.18
CA ALA A 149 -9.73 -1.86 -3.40
C ALA A 149 -10.94 -1.52 -4.29
N VAL A 150 -10.74 -0.83 -5.42
CA VAL A 150 -11.83 -0.51 -6.36
C VAL A 150 -12.48 -1.79 -6.89
N ARG A 151 -11.69 -2.80 -7.26
CA ARG A 151 -12.22 -4.10 -7.69
C ARG A 151 -13.08 -4.76 -6.62
N LEU A 152 -12.67 -4.74 -5.35
CA LEU A 152 -13.42 -5.31 -4.23
C LEU A 152 -14.70 -4.50 -3.97
N ILE A 153 -14.63 -3.17 -4.01
CA ILE A 153 -15.79 -2.29 -3.88
C ILE A 153 -16.85 -2.65 -4.93
N ASP A 154 -16.45 -2.87 -6.18
CA ASP A 154 -17.37 -3.22 -7.28
C ASP A 154 -17.95 -4.63 -7.11
N ILE A 155 -17.14 -5.62 -6.72
CA ILE A 155 -17.60 -7.00 -6.49
C ILE A 155 -18.64 -7.04 -5.37
N TYR A 156 -18.39 -6.35 -4.27
CA TYR A 156 -19.24 -6.38 -3.07
C TYR A 156 -20.27 -5.26 -3.03
N ARG A 157 -20.27 -4.35 -3.99
CA ARG A 157 -21.20 -3.21 -4.11
C ARG A 157 -21.20 -2.34 -2.85
N LEU A 158 -20.02 -1.95 -2.39
CA LEU A 158 -19.82 -1.21 -1.14
C LEU A 158 -20.03 0.31 -1.30
N ALA A 159 -20.02 0.85 -2.49
CA ALA A 159 -20.18 2.28 -2.79
C ALA A 159 -20.93 2.50 -4.14
#